data_2bf40f03205d5557f3da5163882d9d00
#
_entry.id   2bf40f03205d5557f3da5163882d9d00
#
_cell.length_a   1.000
_cell.length_b   1.000
_cell.length_c   1.000
_cell.angle_alpha   90.00
_cell.angle_beta   90.00
_cell.angle_gamma   90.00
#
_symmetry.space_group_name_H-M   'P 1'
#
loop_
_entity.id
_entity.type
_entity.pdbx_description
1 polymer ?
#
loop_
_entity_poly.entity_id
_entity_poly.type
_entity_poly.pdbx_seq_one_letter_code
_entity_poly.pdbx_strand_id
1 'polypeptide(L)'
;RLFRGVVAGIGHYGNCFGIPTVAGEVYFDESYEGNPLVNAFSLGVLRHEQIARGAAQGIGNPVFYVGPATGRDGLAGAAFASQDLTEESAEQQRGAVQVGDPFMEKLCMEACLELLATGAVAGIQDMGAAGLTCSTCETAARGGTGIEIELDKVPQRGPGMSPYEIMLSESQERMLIIVHKGRENEVKRIFDKWDLP
;
A
#
# COMPACT_ATOMS: atom_id res chain seq x y z
N ARG A 1 14.09 8.53 -23.44
CA ARG A 1 13.75 9.24 -22.19
C ARG A 1 12.94 8.35 -21.28
N LEU A 2 11.83 7.77 -21.75
CA LEU A 2 10.89 6.94 -20.98
C LEU A 2 11.58 5.72 -20.34
N PHE A 3 12.24 4.88 -21.12
CA PHE A 3 12.99 3.71 -20.63
C PHE A 3 14.00 4.06 -19.52
N ARG A 4 14.77 5.15 -19.69
CA ARG A 4 15.71 5.60 -18.66
C ARG A 4 15.00 5.99 -17.36
N GLY A 5 13.80 6.60 -17.47
CA GLY A 5 12.98 6.94 -16.30
C GLY A 5 12.48 5.71 -15.57
N VAL A 6 12.02 4.69 -16.30
CA VAL A 6 11.57 3.41 -15.73
C VAL A 6 12.69 2.72 -14.93
N VAL A 7 13.86 2.56 -15.56
CA VAL A 7 15.01 1.92 -14.91
C VAL A 7 15.48 2.71 -13.68
N ALA A 8 15.50 4.04 -13.78
CA ALA A 8 15.87 4.91 -12.65
C ALA A 8 14.86 4.82 -11.51
N GLY A 9 13.55 4.76 -11.81
CA GLY A 9 12.49 4.62 -10.80
C GLY A 9 12.60 3.31 -10.03
N ILE A 10 12.73 2.18 -10.75
CA ILE A 10 12.90 0.86 -10.12
C ILE A 10 14.16 0.82 -9.26
N GLY A 11 15.29 1.27 -9.80
CA GLY A 11 16.57 1.25 -9.10
C GLY A 11 16.60 2.16 -7.88
N HIS A 12 16.02 3.36 -7.96
CA HIS A 12 15.94 4.29 -6.84
C HIS A 12 15.07 3.71 -5.72
N TYR A 13 13.88 3.23 -6.04
CA TYR A 13 12.96 2.68 -5.04
C TYR A 13 13.59 1.47 -4.33
N GLY A 14 14.10 0.50 -5.08
CA GLY A 14 14.73 -0.69 -4.53
C GLY A 14 15.95 -0.40 -3.64
N ASN A 15 16.80 0.57 -4.04
CA ASN A 15 17.96 0.98 -3.24
C ASN A 15 17.55 1.64 -1.92
N CYS A 16 16.56 2.55 -1.94
CA CYS A 16 16.10 3.22 -0.72
C CYS A 16 15.33 2.28 0.21
N PHE A 17 14.61 1.35 -0.36
CA PHE A 17 13.95 0.27 0.37
C PHE A 17 14.94 -0.73 0.98
N GLY A 18 16.17 -0.78 0.46
CA GLY A 18 17.26 -1.57 1.01
C GLY A 18 17.19 -3.05 0.67
N ILE A 19 16.52 -3.41 -0.43
CA ILE A 19 16.43 -4.76 -0.96
C ILE A 19 17.30 -4.87 -2.21
N PRO A 20 18.13 -5.92 -2.35
CA PRO A 20 18.97 -6.07 -3.53
C PRO A 20 18.14 -6.31 -4.78
N THR A 21 18.43 -5.58 -5.84
CA THR A 21 17.92 -5.85 -7.19
C THR A 21 18.76 -6.98 -7.78
N VAL A 22 18.19 -8.17 -7.88
CA VAL A 22 18.94 -9.37 -8.25
C VAL A 22 18.93 -9.67 -9.74
N ALA A 23 17.91 -9.25 -10.48
CA ALA A 23 17.77 -9.46 -11.91
C ALA A 23 16.79 -8.49 -12.55
N GLY A 24 16.84 -8.42 -13.87
CA GLY A 24 15.89 -7.71 -14.70
C GLY A 24 16.15 -8.03 -16.17
N GLU A 25 15.13 -7.85 -16.98
CA GLU A 25 15.22 -8.08 -18.43
C GLU A 25 14.39 -7.04 -19.17
N VAL A 26 14.68 -6.85 -20.44
CA VAL A 26 14.01 -5.88 -21.30
C VAL A 26 13.73 -6.50 -22.64
N TYR A 27 12.51 -6.38 -23.10
CA TYR A 27 12.08 -6.76 -24.44
C TYR A 27 11.54 -5.53 -25.16
N PHE A 28 11.78 -5.44 -26.46
CA PHE A 28 11.28 -4.37 -27.31
C PHE A 28 10.33 -4.95 -28.33
N ASP A 29 9.17 -4.34 -28.46
CA ASP A 29 8.16 -4.65 -29.47
C ASP A 29 7.46 -3.35 -29.89
N GLU A 30 7.13 -3.23 -31.16
CA GLU A 30 6.53 -2.02 -31.73
C GLU A 30 5.19 -1.66 -31.08
N SER A 31 4.44 -2.65 -30.58
CA SER A 31 3.15 -2.44 -29.91
C SER A 31 3.27 -1.66 -28.58
N TYR A 32 4.46 -1.58 -28.00
CA TYR A 32 4.72 -0.83 -26.77
C TYR A 32 5.39 0.52 -27.01
N GLU A 33 5.45 0.99 -28.24
CA GLU A 33 5.96 2.32 -28.53
C GLU A 33 5.06 3.39 -27.89
N GLY A 34 5.66 4.24 -27.04
CA GLY A 34 4.95 5.31 -26.34
C GLY A 34 4.29 4.90 -25.02
N ASN A 35 3.88 3.65 -24.84
CA ASN A 35 3.27 3.14 -23.61
C ASN A 35 3.86 1.79 -23.18
N PRO A 36 5.05 1.78 -22.57
CA PRO A 36 5.72 0.56 -22.16
C PRO A 36 4.99 -0.15 -21.01
N LEU A 37 4.97 -1.47 -21.06
CA LEU A 37 4.56 -2.30 -19.94
C LEU A 37 5.74 -2.45 -18.97
N VAL A 38 5.50 -2.21 -17.69
CA VAL A 38 6.50 -2.37 -16.62
C VAL A 38 5.99 -3.36 -15.58
N ASN A 39 6.78 -4.39 -15.32
CA ASN A 39 6.51 -5.34 -14.25
C ASN A 39 7.62 -5.26 -13.21
N ALA A 40 7.26 -5.05 -11.95
CA ALA A 40 8.15 -5.19 -10.83
C ALA A 40 7.84 -6.49 -10.07
N PHE A 41 8.87 -7.24 -9.74
CA PHE A 41 8.74 -8.51 -9.02
C PHE A 41 9.47 -8.42 -7.69
N SER A 42 8.81 -8.83 -6.61
CA SER A 42 9.39 -8.91 -5.27
C SER A 42 9.27 -10.35 -4.75
N LEU A 43 10.33 -10.84 -4.15
CA LEU A 43 10.38 -12.18 -3.58
C LEU A 43 10.80 -12.12 -2.12
N GLY A 44 9.99 -12.71 -1.25
CA GLY A 44 10.31 -12.96 0.14
C GLY A 44 10.32 -14.45 0.46
N VAL A 45 11.09 -14.85 1.47
CA VAL A 45 11.14 -16.23 1.98
C VAL A 45 10.68 -16.25 3.42
N LEU A 46 9.71 -17.12 3.73
CA LEU A 46 9.14 -17.27 5.07
C LEU A 46 8.84 -18.75 5.36
N ARG A 47 8.68 -19.08 6.63
CA ARG A 47 8.21 -20.41 7.04
C ARG A 47 6.69 -20.49 6.99
N HIS A 48 6.13 -21.69 6.89
CA HIS A 48 4.68 -21.89 6.81
C HIS A 48 3.92 -21.26 7.97
N GLU A 49 4.45 -21.31 9.17
CA GLU A 49 3.84 -20.72 10.37
C GLU A 49 3.88 -19.19 10.42
N GLN A 50 4.67 -18.57 9.55
CA GLN A 50 4.78 -17.11 9.42
C GLN A 50 3.82 -16.51 8.37
N ILE A 51 3.02 -17.35 7.70
CA ILE A 51 2.08 -16.88 6.69
C ILE A 51 0.99 -16.04 7.37
N ALA A 52 1.00 -14.74 7.12
CA ALA A 52 -0.08 -13.83 7.47
C ALA A 52 -1.08 -13.72 6.31
N ARG A 53 -2.36 -13.64 6.63
CA ARG A 53 -3.43 -13.59 5.62
C ARG A 53 -4.15 -12.25 5.64
N GLY A 54 -4.61 -11.79 4.48
CA GLY A 54 -5.48 -10.63 4.35
C GLY A 54 -6.94 -10.99 4.67
N ALA A 55 -7.22 -11.39 5.91
CA ALA A 55 -8.55 -11.79 6.35
C ALA A 55 -8.87 -11.23 7.74
N ALA A 56 -10.00 -10.55 7.90
CA ALA A 56 -10.46 -10.04 9.18
C ALA A 56 -11.10 -11.17 9.98
N GLN A 57 -10.35 -11.75 10.89
CA GLN A 57 -10.83 -12.81 11.77
C GLN A 57 -10.95 -12.30 13.21
N GLY A 58 -11.94 -12.83 13.94
CA GLY A 58 -12.17 -12.49 15.35
C GLY A 58 -13.00 -11.21 15.54
N ILE A 59 -14.29 -11.39 15.87
CA ILE A 59 -15.19 -10.28 16.14
C ILE A 59 -14.69 -9.47 17.34
N GLY A 60 -14.61 -8.15 17.18
CA GLY A 60 -14.10 -7.22 18.19
C GLY A 60 -12.58 -7.04 18.19
N ASN A 61 -11.87 -7.64 17.26
CA ASN A 61 -10.48 -7.35 17.00
C ASN A 61 -10.33 -5.90 16.47
N PRO A 62 -9.42 -5.09 17.01
CA PRO A 62 -9.17 -3.75 16.52
C PRO A 62 -8.48 -3.76 15.16
N VAL A 63 -8.80 -2.74 14.36
CA VAL A 63 -8.23 -2.49 13.05
C VAL A 63 -7.33 -1.26 13.12
N PHE A 64 -6.11 -1.38 12.64
CA PHE A 64 -5.15 -0.30 12.57
C PHE A 64 -4.88 0.08 11.12
N TYR A 65 -4.90 1.37 10.89
CA TYR A 65 -4.26 2.00 9.75
C TYR A 65 -2.82 2.32 10.16
N VAL A 66 -1.85 1.92 9.35
CA VAL A 66 -0.43 2.20 9.58
C VAL A 66 0.24 2.69 8.31
N GLY A 67 1.25 3.54 8.46
CA GLY A 67 1.96 4.15 7.35
C GLY A 67 1.66 5.65 7.21
N PRO A 68 2.12 6.29 6.11
CA PRO A 68 2.00 7.72 5.93
C PRO A 68 0.54 8.20 5.85
N ALA A 69 0.33 9.49 6.13
CA ALA A 69 -0.99 10.10 6.06
C ALA A 69 -1.61 10.03 4.65
N THR A 70 -2.91 9.82 4.61
CA THR A 70 -3.70 9.73 3.37
C THR A 70 -3.75 11.08 2.65
N GLY A 71 -3.42 11.09 1.38
CA GLY A 71 -3.52 12.25 0.48
C GLY A 71 -4.52 12.00 -0.65
N ARG A 72 -4.65 12.99 -1.55
CA ARG A 72 -5.46 12.87 -2.78
C ARG A 72 -4.67 12.24 -3.92
N ASP A 73 -3.92 11.19 -3.62
CA ASP A 73 -3.10 10.47 -4.61
C ASP A 73 -3.85 9.26 -5.13
N GLY A 74 -3.66 8.98 -6.42
CA GLY A 74 -4.22 7.78 -7.04
C GLY A 74 -5.74 7.72 -7.07
N LEU A 75 -6.44 8.82 -6.79
CA LEU A 75 -7.91 8.86 -6.88
C LEU A 75 -8.34 8.45 -8.29
N ALA A 76 -9.08 7.35 -8.40
CA ALA A 76 -9.44 6.70 -9.65
C ALA A 76 -8.24 6.23 -10.51
N GLY A 77 -7.07 6.00 -9.90
CA GLY A 77 -5.85 5.59 -10.60
C GLY A 77 -6.02 4.30 -11.39
N ALA A 78 -6.67 3.29 -10.83
CA ALA A 78 -6.95 2.03 -11.52
C ALA A 78 -7.88 2.21 -12.73
N ALA A 79 -8.90 3.06 -12.62
CA ALA A 79 -9.78 3.41 -13.75
C ALA A 79 -9.03 4.19 -14.82
N PHE A 80 -8.15 5.10 -14.44
CA PHE A 80 -7.30 5.86 -15.35
C PHE A 80 -6.32 4.96 -16.11
N ALA A 81 -5.69 4.01 -15.44
CA ALA A 81 -4.76 3.07 -16.06
C ALA A 81 -5.43 2.16 -17.09
N SER A 82 -6.76 2.04 -17.05
CA SER A 82 -7.57 1.24 -17.99
C SER A 82 -8.10 2.02 -19.19
N GLN A 83 -7.77 3.31 -19.31
CA GLN A 83 -8.21 4.20 -20.40
C GLN A 83 -7.07 4.49 -21.37
N ASP A 84 -7.44 4.84 -22.61
CA ASP A 84 -6.47 5.35 -23.58
C ASP A 84 -5.88 6.69 -23.10
N LEU A 85 -4.55 6.76 -23.03
CA LEU A 85 -3.85 7.94 -22.57
C LEU A 85 -3.72 8.96 -23.71
N THR A 86 -4.29 10.15 -23.52
CA THR A 86 -4.11 11.30 -24.39
C THR A 86 -3.32 12.41 -23.68
N GLU A 87 -2.74 13.35 -24.42
CA GLU A 87 -2.03 14.49 -23.79
C GLU A 87 -2.95 15.31 -22.89
N GLU A 88 -4.23 15.48 -23.24
CA GLU A 88 -5.23 16.16 -22.41
C GLU A 88 -5.54 15.39 -21.12
N SER A 89 -5.64 14.06 -21.19
CA SER A 89 -5.92 13.23 -20.02
C SER A 89 -4.77 13.26 -19.02
N ALA A 90 -3.53 13.35 -19.46
CA ALA A 90 -2.35 13.44 -18.62
C ALA A 90 -2.30 14.73 -17.77
N GLU A 91 -2.80 15.85 -18.31
CA GLU A 91 -2.86 17.11 -17.54
C GLU A 91 -4.04 17.16 -16.56
N GLN A 92 -5.20 16.66 -16.96
CA GLN A 92 -6.43 16.68 -16.14
C GLN A 92 -6.39 15.68 -14.99
N GLN A 93 -5.55 14.64 -15.08
CA GLN A 93 -5.55 13.53 -14.12
C GLN A 93 -4.23 13.40 -13.34
N ARG A 94 -3.55 14.51 -13.10
CA ARG A 94 -2.32 14.52 -12.26
C ARG A 94 -2.56 13.93 -10.86
N GLY A 95 -3.76 14.04 -10.31
CA GLY A 95 -4.16 13.42 -9.05
C GLY A 95 -4.30 11.89 -9.09
N ALA A 96 -4.35 11.28 -10.28
CA ALA A 96 -4.38 9.83 -10.44
C ALA A 96 -2.98 9.19 -10.33
N VAL A 97 -1.91 10.00 -10.38
CA VAL A 97 -0.54 9.51 -10.24
C VAL A 97 -0.26 9.18 -8.78
N GLN A 98 0.23 7.99 -8.55
CA GLN A 98 0.72 7.56 -7.24
C GLN A 98 2.17 8.02 -7.06
N VAL A 99 2.50 8.51 -5.86
CA VAL A 99 3.86 8.94 -5.50
C VAL A 99 4.39 8.00 -4.44
N GLY A 100 5.47 7.29 -4.75
CA GLY A 100 6.12 6.38 -3.83
C GLY A 100 7.12 7.10 -2.92
N ASP A 101 7.17 6.68 -1.65
CA ASP A 101 8.17 7.07 -0.67
C ASP A 101 8.91 5.83 -0.16
N PRO A 102 10.02 5.44 -0.81
CA PRO A 102 10.73 4.21 -0.46
C PRO A 102 11.35 4.24 0.94
N PHE A 103 11.55 5.39 1.55
CA PHE A 103 11.98 5.48 2.93
C PHE A 103 10.85 5.09 3.89
N MET A 104 9.65 5.61 3.68
CA MET A 104 8.47 5.22 4.45
C MET A 104 8.15 3.74 4.26
N GLU A 105 8.28 3.22 3.04
CA GLU A 105 8.14 1.78 2.76
C GLU A 105 9.12 0.95 3.57
N LYS A 106 10.40 1.37 3.66
CA LYS A 106 11.41 0.70 4.48
C LYS A 106 10.99 0.64 5.94
N LEU A 107 10.58 1.76 6.52
CA LEU A 107 10.14 1.83 7.92
C LEU A 107 8.90 0.96 8.16
N CYS A 108 7.90 1.05 7.27
CA CYS A 108 6.66 0.29 7.37
C CYS A 108 6.92 -1.22 7.27
N MET A 109 7.78 -1.65 6.34
CA MET A 109 8.17 -3.05 6.18
C MET A 109 8.81 -3.59 7.47
N GLU A 110 9.80 -2.89 8.02
CA GLU A 110 10.50 -3.34 9.24
C GLU A 110 9.55 -3.40 10.45
N ALA A 111 8.69 -2.39 10.61
CA ALA A 111 7.69 -2.38 11.67
C ALA A 111 6.68 -3.53 11.52
N CYS A 112 6.19 -3.77 10.31
CA CYS A 112 5.28 -4.88 10.04
C CYS A 112 5.92 -6.24 10.29
N LEU A 113 7.17 -6.45 9.86
CA LEU A 113 7.90 -7.70 10.12
C LEU A 113 8.14 -7.93 11.61
N GLU A 114 8.50 -6.87 12.35
CA GLU A 114 8.66 -6.95 13.82
C GLU A 114 7.33 -7.29 14.49
N LEU A 115 6.24 -6.66 14.08
CA LEU A 115 4.90 -6.92 14.62
C LEU A 115 4.42 -8.35 14.31
N LEU A 116 4.59 -8.81 13.09
CA LEU A 116 4.23 -10.17 12.68
C LEU A 116 4.94 -11.24 13.53
N ALA A 117 6.20 -10.99 13.88
CA ALA A 117 6.99 -11.90 14.72
C ALA A 117 6.42 -12.03 16.14
N THR A 118 5.63 -11.07 16.63
CA THR A 118 5.02 -11.14 17.97
C THR A 118 3.82 -12.09 18.04
N GLY A 119 3.21 -12.43 16.91
CA GLY A 119 1.95 -13.17 16.84
C GLY A 119 0.72 -12.34 17.25
N ALA A 120 0.83 -11.00 17.27
CA ALA A 120 -0.29 -10.11 17.60
C ALA A 120 -1.27 -9.91 16.42
N VAL A 121 -0.83 -10.21 15.21
CA VAL A 121 -1.57 -9.94 13.97
C VAL A 121 -2.55 -11.08 13.66
N ALA A 122 -3.82 -10.76 13.55
CA ALA A 122 -4.87 -11.67 13.07
C ALA A 122 -5.03 -11.61 11.53
N GLY A 123 -4.73 -10.46 10.94
CA GLY A 123 -4.76 -10.27 9.49
C GLY A 123 -4.04 -9.00 9.07
N ILE A 124 -3.50 -8.97 7.86
CA ILE A 124 -2.78 -7.83 7.30
C ILE A 124 -3.00 -7.76 5.80
N GLN A 125 -3.19 -6.55 5.28
CA GLN A 125 -3.33 -6.28 3.86
C GLN A 125 -2.82 -4.88 3.52
N ASP A 126 -2.22 -4.73 2.35
CA ASP A 126 -1.87 -3.42 1.81
C ASP A 126 -3.11 -2.62 1.39
N MET A 127 -2.95 -1.32 1.28
CA MET A 127 -3.95 -0.42 0.75
C MET A 127 -3.59 -0.07 -0.71
N GLY A 128 -3.68 -1.06 -1.60
CA GLY A 128 -3.43 -0.90 -3.02
C GLY A 128 -4.53 -0.16 -3.76
N ALA A 129 -5.02 -0.71 -4.87
CA ALA A 129 -6.10 -0.13 -5.66
C ALA A 129 -7.35 0.12 -4.82
N ALA A 130 -7.94 1.31 -4.94
CA ALA A 130 -9.07 1.79 -4.13
C ALA A 130 -8.81 1.85 -2.60
N GLY A 131 -7.56 1.81 -2.18
CA GLY A 131 -7.09 2.13 -0.83
C GLY A 131 -7.83 1.42 0.31
N LEU A 132 -8.43 2.19 1.22
CA LEU A 132 -9.20 1.67 2.34
C LEU A 132 -10.44 0.87 1.92
N THR A 133 -11.09 1.24 0.82
CA THR A 133 -12.27 0.50 0.33
C THR A 133 -11.89 -0.93 0.01
N CYS A 134 -10.81 -1.14 -0.76
CA CYS A 134 -10.37 -2.47 -1.14
C CYS A 134 -9.90 -3.27 0.09
N SER A 135 -8.97 -2.71 0.86
CA SER A 135 -8.37 -3.43 1.99
C SER A 135 -9.39 -3.84 3.05
N THR A 136 -10.37 -2.99 3.35
CA THR A 136 -11.41 -3.31 4.33
C THR A 136 -12.46 -4.29 3.82
N CYS A 137 -12.97 -4.07 2.60
CA CYS A 137 -13.98 -4.96 2.02
C CYS A 137 -13.44 -6.36 1.76
N GLU A 138 -12.22 -6.47 1.21
CA GLU A 138 -11.63 -7.76 0.90
C GLU A 138 -11.26 -8.55 2.16
N THR A 139 -10.67 -7.90 3.16
CA THR A 139 -10.34 -8.59 4.41
C THR A 139 -11.58 -9.04 5.15
N ALA A 140 -12.65 -8.23 5.15
CA ALA A 140 -13.94 -8.59 5.71
C ALA A 140 -14.56 -9.81 4.99
N ALA A 141 -14.58 -9.76 3.65
CA ALA A 141 -15.12 -10.84 2.83
C ALA A 141 -14.37 -12.17 3.04
N ARG A 142 -13.03 -12.13 3.03
CA ARG A 142 -12.21 -13.32 3.29
C ARG A 142 -12.34 -13.84 4.72
N GLY A 143 -12.57 -12.95 5.68
CA GLY A 143 -12.78 -13.30 7.09
C GLY A 143 -14.20 -13.76 7.43
N GLY A 144 -15.17 -13.56 6.53
CA GLY A 144 -16.58 -13.80 6.78
C GLY A 144 -17.18 -12.88 7.86
N THR A 145 -16.68 -11.65 7.97
CA THR A 145 -17.04 -10.65 8.97
C THR A 145 -17.38 -9.31 8.33
N GLY A 146 -17.73 -8.31 9.15
CA GLY A 146 -17.78 -6.89 8.76
C GLY A 146 -16.61 -6.13 9.38
N ILE A 147 -16.37 -4.90 8.89
CA ILE A 147 -15.44 -3.94 9.48
C ILE A 147 -16.18 -2.63 9.72
N GLU A 148 -15.97 -2.04 10.88
CA GLU A 148 -16.40 -0.69 11.22
C GLU A 148 -15.20 0.24 11.20
N ILE A 149 -15.30 1.39 10.52
CA ILE A 149 -14.21 2.34 10.33
C ILE A 149 -14.66 3.72 10.78
N GLU A 150 -13.83 4.36 11.61
CA GLU A 150 -13.99 5.76 11.99
C GLU A 150 -13.07 6.61 11.11
N LEU A 151 -13.61 7.17 10.02
CA LEU A 151 -12.83 7.90 9.01
C LEU A 151 -12.18 9.18 9.58
N ASP A 152 -12.74 9.76 10.61
CA ASP A 152 -12.17 10.92 11.30
C ASP A 152 -10.82 10.62 11.97
N LYS A 153 -10.54 9.35 12.23
CA LYS A 153 -9.26 8.88 12.79
C LYS A 153 -8.18 8.59 11.74
N VAL A 154 -8.55 8.57 10.47
CA VAL A 154 -7.57 8.34 9.39
C VAL A 154 -6.70 9.58 9.25
N PRO A 155 -5.37 9.46 9.41
CA PRO A 155 -4.48 10.61 9.23
C PRO A 155 -4.56 11.17 7.82
N GLN A 156 -4.74 12.47 7.68
CA GLN A 156 -4.90 13.15 6.39
C GLN A 156 -3.73 14.10 6.14
N ARG A 157 -3.16 14.05 4.94
CA ARG A 157 -2.08 14.94 4.50
C ARG A 157 -2.59 16.29 4.00
N GLY A 158 -3.81 16.32 3.47
CA GLY A 158 -4.46 17.52 2.97
C GLY A 158 -5.72 17.87 3.77
N PRO A 159 -6.04 19.17 3.95
CA PRO A 159 -7.24 19.58 4.65
C PRO A 159 -8.51 19.27 3.85
N GLY A 160 -9.59 18.98 4.55
CA GLY A 160 -10.94 18.90 3.98
C GLY A 160 -11.14 17.74 2.99
N MET A 161 -10.50 16.61 3.21
CA MET A 161 -10.80 15.40 2.44
C MET A 161 -12.21 14.90 2.78
N SER A 162 -12.98 14.61 1.74
CA SER A 162 -14.29 13.97 1.90
C SER A 162 -14.14 12.51 2.31
N PRO A 163 -15.17 11.89 2.93
CA PRO A 163 -15.16 10.46 3.21
C PRO A 163 -14.88 9.60 1.98
N TYR A 164 -15.39 10.01 0.83
CA TYR A 164 -15.16 9.35 -0.45
C TYR A 164 -13.68 9.37 -0.85
N GLU A 165 -13.02 10.55 -0.75
CA GLU A 165 -11.59 10.67 -1.05
C GLU A 165 -10.73 9.88 -0.08
N ILE A 166 -11.08 9.86 1.22
CA ILE A 166 -10.35 9.07 2.22
C ILE A 166 -10.43 7.57 1.91
N MET A 167 -11.61 7.08 1.56
CA MET A 167 -11.84 5.67 1.27
C MET A 167 -11.18 5.19 -0.02
N LEU A 168 -11.11 6.04 -1.05
CA LEU A 168 -10.62 5.69 -2.38
C LEU A 168 -9.18 6.13 -2.66
N SER A 169 -8.56 6.89 -1.76
CA SER A 169 -7.16 7.31 -1.91
C SER A 169 -6.25 6.10 -2.04
N GLU A 170 -5.37 6.13 -3.03
CA GLU A 170 -4.32 5.13 -3.26
C GLU A 170 -2.94 5.63 -2.83
N SER A 171 -2.87 6.49 -1.80
CA SER A 171 -1.59 6.88 -1.21
C SER A 171 -0.79 5.65 -0.85
N GLN A 172 0.49 5.64 -1.23
CA GLN A 172 1.35 4.45 -1.15
C GLN A 172 1.83 4.17 0.28
N GLU A 173 2.45 3.03 0.50
CA GLU A 173 3.14 2.59 1.72
C GLU A 173 2.23 2.47 2.96
N ARG A 174 0.94 2.20 2.75
CA ARG A 174 -0.05 2.05 3.82
C ARG A 174 -0.49 0.60 3.97
N MET A 175 -0.65 0.17 5.22
CA MET A 175 -1.13 -1.17 5.55
C MET A 175 -2.36 -1.11 6.46
N LEU A 176 -3.28 -2.05 6.26
CA LEU A 176 -4.38 -2.36 7.18
C LEU A 176 -4.00 -3.57 8.01
N ILE A 177 -4.01 -3.44 9.33
CA ILE A 177 -3.65 -4.51 10.25
C ILE A 177 -4.80 -4.80 11.20
N ILE A 178 -5.25 -6.04 11.23
CA ILE A 178 -6.22 -6.54 12.21
C ILE A 178 -5.43 -7.22 13.33
N VAL A 179 -5.63 -6.78 14.56
CA VAL A 179 -4.83 -7.20 15.72
C VAL A 179 -5.70 -7.98 16.71
N HIS A 180 -5.17 -9.02 17.31
CA HIS A 180 -5.86 -9.72 18.38
C HIS A 180 -6.17 -8.78 19.54
N LYS A 181 -7.42 -8.75 19.97
CA LYS A 181 -7.91 -7.90 21.07
C LYS A 181 -7.03 -8.07 22.32
N GLY A 182 -6.61 -6.94 22.88
CA GLY A 182 -5.72 -6.90 24.06
C GLY A 182 -4.23 -6.81 23.70
N ARG A 183 -3.87 -6.84 22.40
CA ARG A 183 -2.50 -6.72 21.93
C ARG A 183 -2.19 -5.36 21.28
N GLU A 184 -3.08 -4.37 21.42
CA GLU A 184 -3.01 -3.05 20.80
C GLU A 184 -1.74 -2.27 21.19
N ASN A 185 -1.27 -2.44 22.43
CA ASN A 185 -0.07 -1.77 22.92
C ASN A 185 1.21 -2.25 22.23
N GLU A 186 1.22 -3.48 21.71
CA GLU A 186 2.38 -3.97 20.96
C GLU A 186 2.50 -3.25 19.61
N VAL A 187 1.36 -3.02 18.95
CA VAL A 187 1.32 -2.24 17.70
C VAL A 187 1.88 -0.86 17.95
N LYS A 188 1.30 -0.12 18.90
CA LYS A 188 1.75 1.25 19.23
C LYS A 188 3.24 1.30 19.54
N ARG A 189 3.71 0.45 20.44
CA ARG A 189 5.12 0.41 20.82
C ARG A 189 6.07 0.17 19.63
N ILE A 190 5.68 -0.72 18.70
CA ILE A 190 6.52 -1.04 17.55
C ILE A 190 6.49 0.11 16.55
N PHE A 191 5.31 0.65 16.21
CA PHE A 191 5.21 1.73 15.25
C PHE A 191 5.80 3.04 15.77
N ASP A 192 5.64 3.36 17.07
CA ASP A 192 6.33 4.48 17.74
C ASP A 192 7.86 4.33 17.66
N LYS A 193 8.39 3.11 17.83
CA LYS A 193 9.83 2.84 17.70
C LYS A 193 10.37 3.18 16.31
N TRP A 194 9.55 2.95 15.28
CA TRP A 194 9.90 3.20 13.88
C TRP A 194 9.48 4.60 13.40
N ASP A 195 9.01 5.48 14.30
CA ASP A 195 8.54 6.84 14.01
C ASP A 195 7.40 6.85 12.94
N LEU A 196 6.52 5.88 13.03
CA LEU A 196 5.38 5.71 12.16
C LEU A 196 4.07 6.04 12.90
N PRO A 197 3.14 6.79 12.26
CA PRO A 197 1.83 7.06 12.82
C PRO A 197 0.91 5.83 12.86
#